data_f8d5d0f940a512660f3f3dcf11163fe1
#
_entry.id   f8d5d0f940a512660f3f3dcf11163fe1
#
_cell.length_a   1.000
_cell.length_b   1.000
_cell.length_c   1.000
_cell.angle_alpha   90.00
_cell.angle_beta   90.00
_cell.angle_gamma   90.00
#
_symmetry.space_group_name_H-M   'P 1'
#
loop_
_entity.id
_entity.type
_entity.pdbx_description
1 polymer ?
#
loop_
_entity_poly.entity_id
_entity_poly.type
_entity_poly.pdbx_seq_one_letter_code
_entity_poly.pdbx_strand_id
1 'polypeptide(L)'
;MSDFLFEARNIRKTFTIRQGLFRPKRPLHAVNGVSLQIEKGSVLGLVGESGCGKTTMARMLLGLEKPTSGEILIDGDALSDLDRISVTRRVQPIFQDPYSSLNPRKSIGSIINLPLRVHKVGDPDKLKSQTEEMMELVGLPRRLYNNYPSQLSGGQ
;
A
#
# COMPACT_ATOMS: atom_id res chain seq x y z
N MET A 1 15.65 19.29 -4.91
CA MET A 1 14.83 18.24 -4.24
C MET A 1 13.41 18.49 -4.70
N SER A 2 12.67 17.45 -5.08
CA SER A 2 11.26 17.64 -5.47
C SER A 2 10.43 18.06 -4.25
N ASP A 3 9.58 19.08 -4.42
CA ASP A 3 8.62 19.50 -3.39
C ASP A 3 7.46 18.49 -3.27
N PHE A 4 7.34 17.62 -4.26
CA PHE A 4 6.30 16.58 -4.32
C PHE A 4 6.83 15.23 -3.80
N LEU A 5 6.01 14.60 -2.95
CA LEU A 5 6.23 13.22 -2.52
C LEU A 5 5.86 12.24 -3.64
N PHE A 6 4.72 12.49 -4.30
CA PHE A 6 4.29 11.73 -5.46
C PHE A 6 4.00 12.63 -6.64
N GLU A 7 4.40 12.17 -7.81
CA GLU A 7 3.97 12.72 -9.10
C GLU A 7 3.50 11.58 -10.00
N ALA A 8 2.30 11.70 -10.52
CA ALA A 8 1.78 10.84 -11.56
C ALA A 8 1.59 11.68 -12.84
N ARG A 9 2.21 11.28 -13.94
CA ARG A 9 2.25 12.04 -15.20
C ARG A 9 1.56 11.26 -16.29
N ASN A 10 0.38 11.74 -16.74
CA ASN A 10 -0.41 11.18 -17.84
C ASN A 10 -0.61 9.66 -17.74
N ILE A 11 -0.97 9.19 -16.54
CA ILE A 11 -1.13 7.77 -16.25
C ILE A 11 -2.31 7.18 -16.98
N ARG A 12 -2.08 6.08 -17.69
CA ARG A 12 -3.11 5.26 -18.33
C ARG A 12 -3.01 3.82 -17.87
N LYS A 13 -4.17 3.21 -17.65
CA LYS A 13 -4.27 1.77 -17.39
C LYS A 13 -5.38 1.16 -18.18
N THR A 14 -5.02 0.21 -19.04
CA THR A 14 -5.94 -0.55 -19.85
C THR A 14 -5.82 -2.04 -19.49
N PHE A 15 -6.92 -2.64 -19.10
CA PHE A 15 -7.03 -4.09 -18.91
C PHE A 15 -7.62 -4.74 -20.15
N THR A 16 -7.18 -5.95 -20.46
CA THR A 16 -7.78 -6.75 -21.54
C THR A 16 -8.77 -7.73 -20.93
N ILE A 17 -10.05 -7.51 -21.20
CA ILE A 17 -11.12 -8.38 -20.71
C ILE A 17 -11.52 -9.38 -21.78
N ARG A 18 -11.68 -10.66 -21.38
CA ARG A 18 -12.23 -11.73 -22.20
C ARG A 18 -13.59 -12.14 -21.65
N GLN A 19 -14.65 -11.84 -22.36
CA GLN A 19 -16.03 -12.21 -21.99
C GLN A 19 -16.42 -13.55 -22.62
N GLY A 20 -15.79 -14.66 -22.19
CA GLY A 20 -16.09 -16.02 -22.69
C GLY A 20 -15.03 -16.58 -23.64
N LEU A 21 -15.13 -17.92 -23.91
CA LEU A 21 -14.10 -18.68 -24.62
C LEU A 21 -13.96 -18.25 -26.10
N PHE A 22 -15.06 -17.82 -26.73
CA PHE A 22 -15.15 -17.49 -28.17
C PHE A 22 -15.36 -16.00 -28.47
N ARG A 23 -15.32 -15.12 -27.46
CA ARG A 23 -15.51 -13.68 -27.70
C ARG A 23 -14.17 -12.97 -27.86
N PRO A 24 -14.11 -11.92 -28.71
CA PRO A 24 -12.90 -11.13 -28.89
C PRO A 24 -12.52 -10.42 -27.57
N LYS A 25 -11.23 -10.27 -27.36
CA LYS A 25 -10.68 -9.49 -26.25
C LYS A 25 -11.10 -8.02 -26.42
N ARG A 26 -11.61 -7.39 -25.36
CA ARG A 26 -11.97 -5.97 -25.36
C ARG A 26 -11.08 -5.21 -24.38
N PRO A 27 -10.57 -4.02 -24.75
CA PRO A 27 -9.86 -3.16 -23.83
C PRO A 27 -10.84 -2.50 -22.85
N LEU A 28 -10.48 -2.48 -21.57
CA LEU A 28 -11.15 -1.68 -20.53
C LEU A 28 -10.15 -0.61 -20.05
N HIS A 29 -10.45 0.65 -20.36
CA HIS A 29 -9.66 1.77 -19.89
C HIS A 29 -10.05 2.13 -18.47
N ALA A 30 -9.33 1.58 -17.48
CA ALA A 30 -9.62 1.80 -16.07
C ALA A 30 -9.12 3.17 -15.58
N VAL A 31 -8.02 3.66 -16.13
CA VAL A 31 -7.48 5.02 -15.92
C VAL A 31 -7.05 5.57 -17.25
N ASN A 32 -7.43 6.81 -17.58
CA ASN A 32 -7.21 7.38 -18.90
C ASN A 32 -6.64 8.79 -18.82
N GLY A 33 -5.31 8.91 -18.78
CA GLY A 33 -4.59 10.18 -18.87
C GLY A 33 -4.69 11.04 -17.61
N VAL A 34 -4.61 10.42 -16.42
CA VAL A 34 -4.66 11.13 -15.14
C VAL A 34 -3.28 11.62 -14.75
N SER A 35 -3.19 12.90 -14.36
CA SER A 35 -2.00 13.47 -13.72
C SER A 35 -2.39 14.00 -12.35
N LEU A 36 -1.53 13.78 -11.34
CA LEU A 36 -1.71 14.31 -10.00
C LEU A 36 -0.34 14.49 -9.33
N GLN A 37 -0.33 15.35 -8.33
CA GLN A 37 0.83 15.61 -7.49
C GLN A 37 0.41 15.62 -6.02
N ILE A 38 1.25 15.08 -5.15
CA ILE A 38 1.05 15.07 -3.70
C ILE A 38 2.28 15.71 -3.07
N GLU A 39 2.09 16.84 -2.44
CA GLU A 39 3.15 17.54 -1.72
C GLU A 39 3.55 16.79 -0.45
N LYS A 40 4.78 16.98 0.00
CA LYS A 40 5.25 16.43 1.28
C LYS A 40 4.43 16.97 2.45
N GLY A 41 3.94 16.07 3.31
CA GLY A 41 3.12 16.43 4.47
C GLY A 41 1.68 16.83 4.16
N SER A 42 1.24 16.75 2.90
CA SER A 42 -0.14 17.05 2.51
C SER A 42 -1.04 15.81 2.50
N VAL A 43 -2.35 16.06 2.41
CA VAL A 43 -3.39 15.02 2.23
C VAL A 43 -4.12 15.27 0.93
N LEU A 44 -4.14 14.28 0.05
CA LEU A 44 -4.91 14.32 -1.21
C LEU A 44 -6.11 13.37 -1.12
N GLY A 45 -7.33 13.91 -1.27
CA GLY A 45 -8.57 13.13 -1.38
C GLY A 45 -8.85 12.73 -2.82
N LEU A 46 -8.95 11.41 -3.10
CA LEU A 46 -9.35 10.89 -4.40
C LEU A 46 -10.83 10.47 -4.34
N VAL A 47 -11.71 11.27 -4.91
CA VAL A 47 -13.17 11.06 -4.91
C VAL A 47 -13.71 10.74 -6.31
N GLY A 48 -14.86 10.07 -6.36
CA GLY A 48 -15.52 9.70 -7.60
C GLY A 48 -16.47 8.51 -7.42
N GLU A 49 -17.26 8.20 -8.41
CA GLU A 49 -18.22 7.10 -8.40
C GLU A 49 -17.56 5.71 -8.27
N SER A 50 -18.37 4.71 -7.89
CA SER A 50 -17.89 3.32 -7.88
C SER A 50 -17.48 2.89 -9.29
N GLY A 51 -16.32 2.24 -9.41
CA GLY A 51 -15.80 1.77 -10.71
C GLY A 51 -15.06 2.82 -11.56
N CYS A 52 -14.95 4.08 -11.15
CA CYS A 52 -14.26 5.13 -11.93
C CYS A 52 -12.71 5.02 -11.92
N GLY A 53 -12.13 3.97 -11.33
CA GLY A 53 -10.68 3.73 -11.39
C GLY A 53 -9.87 4.12 -10.15
N LYS A 54 -10.48 4.64 -9.07
CA LYS A 54 -9.76 5.04 -7.83
C LYS A 54 -8.85 3.95 -7.27
N THR A 55 -9.38 2.76 -7.10
CA THR A 55 -8.62 1.61 -6.59
C THR A 55 -7.48 1.23 -7.53
N THR A 56 -7.71 1.31 -8.85
CA THR A 56 -6.66 1.05 -9.84
C THR A 56 -5.55 2.09 -9.73
N MET A 57 -5.90 3.37 -9.59
CA MET A 57 -4.94 4.45 -9.39
C MET A 57 -4.14 4.26 -8.10
N ALA A 58 -4.82 3.98 -6.97
CA ALA A 58 -4.15 3.69 -5.70
C ALA A 58 -3.19 2.51 -5.81
N ARG A 59 -3.58 1.41 -6.49
CA ARG A 59 -2.71 0.26 -6.72
C ARG A 59 -1.48 0.59 -7.56
N MET A 60 -1.60 1.50 -8.52
CA MET A 60 -0.46 1.96 -9.32
C MET A 60 0.49 2.81 -8.47
N LEU A 61 -0.02 3.73 -7.64
CA LEU A 61 0.79 4.53 -6.71
C LEU A 61 1.54 3.65 -5.68
N LEU A 62 0.95 2.55 -5.26
CA LEU A 62 1.56 1.55 -4.37
C LEU A 62 2.56 0.61 -5.09
N GLY A 63 2.75 0.76 -6.39
CA GLY A 63 3.56 -0.16 -7.19
C GLY A 63 3.01 -1.58 -7.27
N LEU A 64 1.73 -1.80 -6.92
CA LEU A 64 1.05 -3.10 -7.01
C LEU A 64 0.56 -3.42 -8.42
N GLU A 65 0.41 -2.39 -9.24
CA GLU A 65 -0.04 -2.46 -10.62
C GLU A 65 0.82 -1.53 -11.48
N LYS A 66 1.30 -2.00 -12.62
CA LYS A 66 2.06 -1.16 -13.55
C LYS A 66 1.11 -0.36 -14.45
N PRO A 67 1.33 0.93 -14.68
CA PRO A 67 0.60 1.68 -15.70
C PRO A 67 0.86 1.08 -17.10
N THR A 68 -0.10 1.23 -18.00
CA THR A 68 0.07 0.88 -19.42
C THR A 68 0.91 1.93 -20.14
N SER A 69 0.77 3.20 -19.73
CA SER A 69 1.61 4.32 -20.13
C SER A 69 1.57 5.44 -19.09
N GLY A 70 2.48 6.39 -19.21
CA GLY A 70 2.73 7.44 -18.23
C GLY A 70 3.77 7.00 -17.20
N GLU A 71 4.09 7.89 -16.27
CA GLU A 71 5.16 7.73 -15.30
C GLU A 71 4.69 8.11 -13.90
N ILE A 72 5.13 7.36 -12.90
CA ILE A 72 4.92 7.65 -11.47
C ILE A 72 6.29 7.84 -10.83
N LEU A 73 6.45 8.94 -10.09
CA LEU A 73 7.65 9.22 -9.33
C LEU A 73 7.32 9.29 -7.83
N ILE A 74 8.25 8.84 -6.99
CA ILE A 74 8.23 8.95 -5.53
C ILE A 74 9.52 9.66 -5.12
N ASP A 75 9.43 10.82 -4.47
CA ASP A 75 10.58 11.66 -4.11
C ASP A 75 11.51 11.98 -5.30
N GLY A 76 10.95 12.04 -6.52
CA GLY A 76 11.69 12.26 -7.76
C GLY A 76 12.26 11.01 -8.42
N ASP A 77 12.23 9.85 -7.74
CA ASP A 77 12.67 8.57 -8.31
C ASP A 77 11.52 7.90 -9.08
N ALA A 78 11.79 7.41 -10.30
CA ALA A 78 10.79 6.68 -11.05
C ALA A 78 10.42 5.37 -10.35
N LEU A 79 9.12 5.15 -10.10
CA LEU A 79 8.60 3.96 -9.43
C LEU A 79 8.96 2.66 -10.16
N SER A 80 9.13 2.73 -11.49
CA SER A 80 9.55 1.59 -12.33
C SER A 80 10.96 1.10 -12.02
N ASP A 81 11.82 1.99 -11.52
CA ASP A 81 13.25 1.74 -11.30
C ASP A 81 13.54 1.30 -9.86
N LEU A 82 12.55 1.47 -8.99
CA LEU A 82 12.64 1.06 -7.59
C LEU A 82 12.34 -0.43 -7.41
N ASP A 83 13.16 -1.10 -6.62
CA ASP A 83 12.84 -2.45 -6.16
C ASP A 83 11.67 -2.45 -5.16
N ARG A 84 11.05 -3.63 -4.98
CA ARG A 84 9.89 -3.79 -4.12
C ARG A 84 10.14 -3.36 -2.67
N ILE A 85 11.31 -3.61 -2.14
CA ILE A 85 11.70 -3.27 -0.76
C ILE A 85 11.81 -1.76 -0.60
N SER A 86 12.41 -1.07 -1.56
CA SER A 86 12.52 0.39 -1.59
C SER A 86 11.15 1.06 -1.65
N VAL A 87 10.23 0.55 -2.47
CA VAL A 87 8.85 1.07 -2.54
C VAL A 87 8.14 0.89 -1.20
N THR A 88 8.18 -0.33 -0.61
CA THR A 88 7.46 -0.60 0.65
C THR A 88 8.02 0.13 1.87
N ARG A 89 9.25 0.63 1.82
CA ARG A 89 9.79 1.53 2.85
C ARG A 89 9.21 2.94 2.78
N ARG A 90 8.83 3.38 1.58
CA ARG A 90 8.35 4.75 1.34
C ARG A 90 6.84 4.87 1.41
N VAL A 91 6.12 3.79 1.06
CA VAL A 91 4.65 3.79 0.94
C VAL A 91 4.04 2.57 1.58
N GLN A 92 3.06 2.79 2.45
CA GLN A 92 2.31 1.74 3.14
C GLN A 92 0.81 1.92 2.93
N PRO A 93 0.07 0.88 2.50
CA PRO A 93 -1.38 0.94 2.40
C PRO A 93 -2.04 0.67 3.75
N ILE A 94 -3.12 1.40 4.03
CA ILE A 94 -4.08 1.04 5.07
C ILE A 94 -5.34 0.56 4.35
N PHE A 95 -5.71 -0.71 4.59
CA PHE A 95 -6.86 -1.32 3.93
C PHE A 95 -8.17 -0.98 4.62
N GLN A 96 -9.26 -0.92 3.85
CA GLN A 96 -10.61 -0.67 4.35
C GLN A 96 -11.08 -1.75 5.34
N ASP A 97 -10.72 -3.01 5.08
CA ASP A 97 -10.95 -4.13 6.00
C ASP A 97 -9.62 -4.54 6.65
N PRO A 98 -9.40 -4.14 7.92
CA PRO A 98 -8.17 -4.46 8.62
C PRO A 98 -8.01 -5.96 8.89
N TYR A 99 -9.10 -6.69 9.10
CA TYR A 99 -9.03 -8.13 9.41
C TYR A 99 -8.54 -8.96 8.22
N SER A 100 -9.02 -8.66 7.01
CA SER A 100 -8.62 -9.38 5.80
C SER A 100 -7.15 -9.14 5.43
N SER A 101 -6.54 -8.05 5.94
CA SER A 101 -5.14 -7.71 5.70
C SER A 101 -4.16 -8.46 6.62
N LEU A 102 -4.65 -9.01 7.74
CA LEU A 102 -3.83 -9.67 8.76
C LEU A 102 -3.83 -11.20 8.57
N ASN A 103 -2.68 -11.83 8.78
CA ASN A 103 -2.60 -13.28 8.80
C ASN A 103 -3.20 -13.82 10.11
N PRO A 104 -4.36 -14.54 10.07
CA PRO A 104 -5.04 -14.99 11.28
C PRO A 104 -4.27 -16.03 12.10
N ARG A 105 -3.23 -16.65 11.50
CA ARG A 105 -2.39 -17.67 12.15
C ARG A 105 -1.14 -17.09 12.81
N LYS A 106 -0.96 -15.77 12.77
CA LYS A 106 0.18 -15.08 13.38
C LYS A 106 -0.28 -14.24 14.56
N SER A 107 0.53 -14.19 15.62
CA SER A 107 0.27 -13.29 16.74
C SER A 107 0.47 -11.83 16.34
N ILE A 108 -0.17 -10.92 17.04
CA ILE A 108 -0.09 -9.48 16.80
C ILE A 108 1.37 -9.00 16.82
N GLY A 109 2.14 -9.38 17.82
CA GLY A 109 3.56 -9.04 17.87
C GLY A 109 4.34 -9.58 16.69
N SER A 110 4.03 -10.80 16.21
CA SER A 110 4.65 -11.38 15.01
C SER A 110 4.29 -10.62 13.71
N ILE A 111 3.07 -10.08 13.64
CA ILE A 111 2.61 -9.28 12.49
C ILE A 111 3.29 -7.90 12.51
N ILE A 112 3.30 -7.23 13.65
CA ILE A 112 3.88 -5.88 13.80
C ILE A 112 5.40 -5.89 13.57
N ASN A 113 6.11 -6.92 14.03
CA ASN A 113 7.57 -7.00 13.85
C ASN A 113 7.98 -7.48 12.44
N LEU A 114 7.05 -7.96 11.62
CA LEU A 114 7.37 -8.45 10.28
C LEU A 114 8.09 -7.41 9.39
N PRO A 115 7.63 -6.16 9.29
CA PRO A 115 8.33 -5.12 8.54
C PRO A 115 9.77 -4.89 9.03
N LEU A 116 9.99 -4.86 10.35
CA LEU A 116 11.34 -4.68 10.92
C LEU A 116 12.29 -5.80 10.44
N ARG A 117 11.80 -7.04 10.45
CA ARG A 117 12.58 -8.20 9.99
C ARG A 117 12.82 -8.18 8.47
N VAL A 118 11.79 -7.88 7.68
CA VAL A 118 11.87 -7.85 6.21
C VAL A 118 12.84 -6.76 5.74
N HIS A 119 12.76 -5.59 6.35
CA HIS A 119 13.61 -4.46 5.99
C HIS A 119 14.97 -4.48 6.72
N LYS A 120 15.21 -5.47 7.59
CA LYS A 120 16.43 -5.57 8.43
C LYS A 120 16.69 -4.27 9.21
N VAL A 121 15.62 -3.71 9.78
CA VAL A 121 15.65 -2.49 10.59
C VAL A 121 15.51 -2.88 12.06
N GLY A 122 16.23 -2.18 12.92
CA GLY A 122 16.24 -2.45 14.35
C GLY A 122 17.26 -3.52 14.78
N ASP A 123 17.33 -3.73 16.07
CA ASP A 123 18.19 -4.72 16.70
C ASP A 123 17.43 -6.05 16.81
N PRO A 124 17.94 -7.15 16.22
CA PRO A 124 17.28 -8.45 16.28
C PRO A 124 16.98 -8.93 17.72
N ASP A 125 17.86 -8.60 18.66
CA ASP A 125 17.72 -9.00 20.07
C ASP A 125 16.69 -8.15 20.82
N LYS A 126 16.31 -7.00 20.26
CA LYS A 126 15.34 -6.05 20.82
C LYS A 126 14.01 -6.00 20.05
N LEU A 127 13.82 -6.86 19.06
CA LEU A 127 12.60 -6.84 18.24
C LEU A 127 11.29 -6.88 19.07
N LYS A 128 11.28 -7.62 20.17
CA LYS A 128 10.12 -7.71 21.05
C LYS A 128 9.84 -6.37 21.73
N SER A 129 10.84 -5.77 22.38
CA SER A 129 10.69 -4.49 23.08
C SER A 129 10.32 -3.37 22.11
N GLN A 130 10.97 -3.31 20.94
CA GLN A 130 10.64 -2.35 19.89
C GLN A 130 9.20 -2.49 19.40
N THR A 131 8.73 -3.75 19.25
CA THR A 131 7.34 -4.01 18.86
C THR A 131 6.38 -3.57 19.96
N GLU A 132 6.67 -3.85 21.22
CA GLU A 132 5.85 -3.44 22.36
C GLU A 132 5.79 -1.91 22.50
N GLU A 133 6.90 -1.20 22.26
CA GLU A 133 6.93 0.26 22.22
C GLU A 133 6.05 0.83 21.09
N MET A 134 6.10 0.22 19.90
CA MET A 134 5.24 0.62 18.78
C MET A 134 3.76 0.36 19.09
N MET A 135 3.43 -0.75 19.77
CA MET A 135 2.07 -1.02 20.23
C MET A 135 1.56 0.07 21.17
N GLU A 136 2.36 0.47 22.15
CA GLU A 136 1.99 1.54 23.08
C GLU A 136 1.80 2.88 22.39
N LEU A 137 2.66 3.21 21.42
CA LEU A 137 2.58 4.46 20.65
C LEU A 137 1.21 4.63 19.96
N VAL A 138 0.60 3.52 19.50
CA VAL A 138 -0.72 3.52 18.86
C VAL A 138 -1.87 3.16 19.83
N GLY A 139 -1.59 3.09 21.14
CA GLY A 139 -2.59 2.78 22.16
C GLY A 139 -2.99 1.29 22.25
N LEU A 140 -2.21 0.40 21.67
CA LEU A 140 -2.43 -1.04 21.76
C LEU A 140 -1.66 -1.63 22.95
N PRO A 141 -2.34 -2.17 23.98
CA PRO A 141 -1.68 -2.69 25.18
C PRO A 141 -0.70 -3.83 24.92
N ARG A 142 0.48 -3.82 25.55
CA ARG A 142 1.54 -4.86 25.43
C ARG A 142 1.03 -6.28 25.68
N ARG A 143 0.05 -6.46 26.58
CA ARG A 143 -0.54 -7.78 26.87
C ARG A 143 -1.13 -8.47 25.64
N LEU A 144 -1.47 -7.71 24.59
CA LEU A 144 -2.00 -8.22 23.33
C LEU A 144 -0.92 -8.74 22.36
N TYR A 145 0.36 -8.65 22.71
CA TYR A 145 1.47 -9.08 21.86
C TYR A 145 1.31 -10.53 21.36
N ASN A 146 0.88 -11.45 22.26
CA ASN A 146 0.71 -12.87 21.93
C ASN A 146 -0.70 -13.21 21.43
N ASN A 147 -1.63 -12.25 21.41
CA ASN A 147 -2.97 -12.46 20.90
C ASN A 147 -3.00 -12.61 19.38
N TYR A 148 -4.07 -13.20 18.87
CA TYR A 148 -4.32 -13.34 17.44
C TYR A 148 -5.33 -12.28 16.97
N PRO A 149 -5.35 -11.96 15.65
CA PRO A 149 -6.27 -10.96 15.10
C PRO A 149 -7.74 -11.15 15.51
N SER A 150 -8.21 -12.40 15.55
CA SER A 150 -9.60 -12.74 15.95
C SER A 150 -9.95 -12.39 17.41
N GLN A 151 -8.95 -12.08 18.23
CA GLN A 151 -9.12 -11.70 19.64
C GLN A 151 -9.13 -10.19 19.86
N LEU A 152 -9.03 -9.41 18.77
CA LEU A 152 -9.06 -7.95 18.82
C LEU A 152 -10.41 -7.41 18.37
N SER A 153 -10.78 -6.25 18.90
CA SER A 153 -11.92 -5.49 18.38
C SER A 153 -11.54 -4.75 17.08
N GLY A 154 -12.53 -4.33 16.30
CA GLY A 154 -12.29 -3.62 15.05
C GLY A 154 -11.46 -2.34 15.21
N GLY A 155 -11.62 -1.62 16.31
CA GLY A 155 -10.82 -0.43 16.61
C GLY A 155 -9.38 -0.71 17.07
N GLN A 156 -9.14 -1.91 17.58
CA GLN A 156 -7.80 -2.37 17.97
C GLN A 156 -7.00 -2.87 16.77
#